data_fccfdad745a8ba29aa9964433ae199ae
#
_entry.id   fccfdad745a8ba29aa9964433ae199ae
#
_cell.length_a   1.000
_cell.length_b   1.000
_cell.length_c   1.000
_cell.angle_alpha   90.00
_cell.angle_beta   90.00
_cell.angle_gamma   90.00
#
_symmetry.space_group_name_H-M   'P 1'
#
loop_
_entity.id
_entity.type
_entity.pdbx_description
1 polymer ?
#
loop_
_entity_poly.entity_id
_entity_poly.type
_entity_poly.pdbx_seq_one_letter_code
_entity_poly.pdbx_strand_id
1 'polypeptide(L)'
;CSSDLNWNPADKETDPRYAGYGLAPKGKADYAFLLHDLYHIKPDGIMTIVLPHGVLFRGGEEGEIRKNLIEKNKIDTIIGLPANIFYGTGIPTIIMVLKQKRTNTDVLIVDASKGYIKEGKNNKLRASDIKKIVDVVTRRESVDKYSRVVSRDEIRENDYNLNIPRYVDSSEAAESWDIFASMFGGLPASEIDELKEYWTAFPALRSDLFENTSSEYCK
;
A
#
# COMPACT_ATOMS: atom_id res chain seq x y z
N CYS A 1 -11.86 -15.09 -4.60
CA CYS A 1 -11.26 -14.03 -5.43
C CYS A 1 -11.81 -14.09 -6.83
N SER A 2 -12.19 -12.96 -7.42
CA SER A 2 -12.68 -12.87 -8.80
C SER A 2 -11.55 -13.02 -9.84
N SER A 3 -10.29 -13.09 -9.43
CA SER A 3 -9.12 -13.09 -10.32
C SER A 3 -9.02 -14.26 -11.28
N ASP A 4 -9.74 -15.35 -11.00
CA ASP A 4 -9.71 -16.57 -11.81
C ASP A 4 -11.03 -16.78 -12.58
N LEU A 5 -11.92 -15.79 -12.56
CA LEU A 5 -13.19 -15.88 -13.28
C LEU A 5 -12.96 -15.54 -14.76
N ASN A 6 -13.38 -16.49 -15.60
CA ASN A 6 -13.46 -16.24 -17.03
C ASN A 6 -14.70 -15.38 -17.34
N TRP A 7 -14.55 -14.50 -18.31
CA TRP A 7 -15.66 -13.76 -18.87
C TRP A 7 -15.53 -13.72 -20.40
N ASN A 8 -16.57 -13.32 -21.10
CA ASN A 8 -16.51 -13.22 -22.54
C ASN A 8 -16.43 -11.75 -22.98
N PRO A 9 -15.26 -11.27 -23.47
CA PRO A 9 -15.10 -9.92 -24.00
C PRO A 9 -15.62 -9.74 -25.43
N ALA A 10 -15.96 -10.82 -26.16
CA ALA A 10 -16.37 -10.73 -27.55
C ALA A 10 -17.60 -9.81 -27.72
N ASP A 11 -17.55 -8.97 -28.75
CA ASP A 11 -18.61 -8.03 -29.13
C ASP A 11 -18.97 -6.98 -28.05
N LYS A 12 -18.00 -6.67 -27.16
CA LYS A 12 -18.20 -5.70 -26.08
C LYS A 12 -17.41 -4.40 -26.24
N GLU A 13 -16.74 -4.21 -27.37
CA GLU A 13 -15.94 -3.01 -27.66
C GLU A 13 -16.82 -1.74 -27.67
N THR A 14 -18.06 -1.87 -28.13
CA THR A 14 -19.04 -0.77 -28.19
C THR A 14 -19.97 -0.69 -26.97
N ASP A 15 -19.87 -1.62 -26.04
CA ASP A 15 -20.67 -1.61 -24.82
C ASP A 15 -20.30 -0.37 -23.98
N PRO A 16 -21.27 0.48 -23.61
CA PRO A 16 -21.00 1.74 -22.93
C PRO A 16 -20.34 1.59 -21.57
N ARG A 17 -20.39 0.40 -20.95
CA ARG A 17 -19.68 0.10 -19.70
C ARG A 17 -18.16 0.05 -19.89
N TYR A 18 -17.70 -0.40 -21.05
CA TYR A 18 -16.29 -0.65 -21.38
C TYR A 18 -15.74 0.35 -22.39
N ALA A 19 -16.61 0.92 -23.21
CA ALA A 19 -16.22 1.89 -24.23
C ALA A 19 -15.40 3.03 -23.63
N GLY A 20 -14.20 3.22 -24.16
CA GLY A 20 -13.27 4.25 -23.72
C GLY A 20 -12.47 3.92 -22.44
N TYR A 21 -12.58 2.70 -21.90
CA TYR A 21 -11.68 2.18 -20.87
C TYR A 21 -10.83 1.03 -21.39
N GLY A 22 -11.40 0.16 -22.22
CA GLY A 22 -10.81 -1.07 -22.71
C GLY A 22 -11.52 -2.31 -22.15
N LEU A 23 -11.18 -3.48 -22.69
CA LEU A 23 -11.75 -4.76 -22.28
C LEU A 23 -10.76 -5.51 -21.39
N ALA A 24 -11.25 -6.05 -20.28
CA ALA A 24 -10.45 -6.92 -19.43
C ALA A 24 -10.09 -8.21 -20.16
N PRO A 25 -8.94 -8.86 -19.83
CA PRO A 25 -8.54 -10.11 -20.44
C PRO A 25 -9.54 -11.23 -20.15
N LYS A 26 -9.74 -12.14 -21.09
CA LYS A 26 -10.72 -13.25 -21.01
C LYS A 26 -10.61 -14.08 -19.72
N GLY A 27 -9.40 -14.28 -19.24
CA GLY A 27 -9.13 -15.10 -18.06
C GLY A 27 -9.14 -14.34 -16.71
N LYS A 28 -9.46 -13.04 -16.72
CA LYS A 28 -9.42 -12.18 -15.50
C LYS A 28 -10.51 -11.14 -15.56
N ALA A 29 -11.62 -11.41 -14.91
CA ALA A 29 -12.80 -10.56 -14.94
C ALA A 29 -12.75 -9.35 -13.98
N ASP A 30 -11.68 -9.17 -13.20
CA ASP A 30 -11.59 -8.15 -12.14
C ASP A 30 -12.01 -6.76 -12.64
N TYR A 31 -11.38 -6.29 -13.71
CA TYR A 31 -11.70 -4.99 -14.29
C TYR A 31 -13.02 -4.98 -15.05
N ALA A 32 -13.51 -6.11 -15.53
CA ALA A 32 -14.83 -6.17 -16.17
C ALA A 32 -15.93 -5.88 -15.14
N PHE A 33 -15.83 -6.46 -13.94
CA PHE A 33 -16.74 -6.15 -12.83
C PHE A 33 -16.59 -4.70 -12.36
N LEU A 34 -15.36 -4.23 -12.17
CA LEU A 34 -15.09 -2.86 -11.77
C LEU A 34 -15.76 -1.85 -12.71
N LEU A 35 -15.57 -2.03 -14.03
CA LEU A 35 -16.14 -1.11 -15.03
C LEU A 35 -17.66 -1.23 -15.12
N HIS A 36 -18.21 -2.45 -14.96
CA HIS A 36 -19.66 -2.66 -14.87
C HIS A 36 -20.25 -1.89 -13.71
N ASP A 37 -19.70 -2.02 -12.53
CA ASP A 37 -20.19 -1.36 -11.33
C ASP A 37 -20.01 0.16 -11.42
N LEU A 38 -18.85 0.62 -11.92
CA LEU A 38 -18.56 2.05 -12.14
C LEU A 38 -19.58 2.72 -13.07
N TYR A 39 -20.04 2.02 -14.09
CA TYR A 39 -21.04 2.51 -15.01
C TYR A 39 -22.40 2.78 -14.34
N HIS A 40 -22.75 1.97 -13.34
CA HIS A 40 -24.04 2.01 -12.67
C HIS A 40 -24.10 2.98 -11.47
N ILE A 41 -22.97 3.52 -11.02
CA ILE A 41 -23.02 4.50 -9.93
C ILE A 41 -23.46 5.87 -10.41
N LYS A 42 -24.16 6.59 -9.53
CA LYS A 42 -24.66 7.94 -9.80
C LYS A 42 -23.53 8.93 -10.08
N PRO A 43 -23.80 10.08 -10.73
CA PRO A 43 -22.76 11.08 -11.05
C PRO A 43 -21.96 11.60 -9.85
N ASP A 44 -22.55 11.62 -8.66
CA ASP A 44 -21.94 12.00 -7.39
C ASP A 44 -21.60 10.80 -6.49
N GLY A 45 -21.76 9.59 -7.03
CA GLY A 45 -21.60 8.33 -6.33
C GLY A 45 -20.14 7.97 -6.05
N ILE A 46 -19.97 7.20 -4.99
CA ILE A 46 -18.71 6.58 -4.57
C ILE A 46 -18.88 5.08 -4.63
N MET A 47 -17.88 4.39 -5.12
CA MET A 47 -17.80 2.93 -5.19
C MET A 47 -16.56 2.46 -4.45
N THR A 48 -16.69 1.38 -3.72
CA THR A 48 -15.58 0.65 -3.14
C THR A 48 -15.62 -0.80 -3.62
N ILE A 49 -14.49 -1.31 -4.08
CA ILE A 49 -14.38 -2.68 -4.55
C ILE A 49 -13.13 -3.34 -3.97
N VAL A 50 -13.27 -4.61 -3.57
CA VAL A 50 -12.14 -5.43 -3.12
C VAL A 50 -11.60 -6.21 -4.30
N LEU A 51 -10.30 -6.07 -4.56
CA LEU A 51 -9.62 -6.69 -5.70
C LEU A 51 -8.31 -7.35 -5.23
N PRO A 52 -7.80 -8.34 -6.00
CA PRO A 52 -6.47 -8.88 -5.75
C PRO A 52 -5.42 -7.81 -6.05
N HIS A 53 -4.33 -7.79 -5.27
CA HIS A 53 -3.26 -6.80 -5.36
C HIS A 53 -2.67 -6.68 -6.78
N GLY A 54 -2.66 -7.78 -7.55
CA GLY A 54 -2.13 -7.82 -8.91
C GLY A 54 -2.75 -6.83 -9.89
N VAL A 55 -4.00 -6.39 -9.69
CA VAL A 55 -4.65 -5.40 -10.57
C VAL A 55 -3.90 -4.06 -10.61
N LEU A 56 -3.08 -3.77 -9.62
CA LEU A 56 -2.34 -2.52 -9.51
C LEU A 56 -1.16 -2.43 -10.48
N PHE A 57 -0.61 -3.55 -10.95
CA PHE A 57 0.65 -3.55 -11.69
C PHE A 57 0.71 -4.48 -12.91
N ARG A 58 -0.28 -5.36 -13.10
CA ARG A 58 -0.31 -6.19 -14.31
C ARG A 58 -0.39 -5.30 -15.55
N GLY A 59 0.33 -5.68 -16.60
CA GLY A 59 0.35 -4.99 -17.90
C GLY A 59 -0.78 -5.43 -18.83
N GLY A 60 -0.59 -5.20 -20.15
CA GLY A 60 -1.55 -5.56 -21.18
C GLY A 60 -2.88 -4.82 -21.04
N GLU A 61 -3.99 -5.52 -21.25
CA GLU A 61 -5.34 -4.96 -21.21
C GLU A 61 -5.68 -4.38 -19.82
N GLU A 62 -5.23 -4.99 -18.73
CA GLU A 62 -5.43 -4.46 -17.38
C GLU A 62 -4.66 -3.13 -17.17
N GLY A 63 -3.45 -3.03 -17.74
CA GLY A 63 -2.66 -1.80 -17.72
C GLY A 63 -3.34 -0.66 -18.46
N GLU A 64 -3.93 -0.92 -19.63
CA GLU A 64 -4.64 0.09 -20.43
C GLU A 64 -5.92 0.57 -19.70
N ILE A 65 -6.69 -0.34 -19.11
CA ILE A 65 -7.87 0.04 -18.32
C ILE A 65 -7.46 0.91 -17.13
N ARG A 66 -6.40 0.54 -16.42
CA ARG A 66 -5.89 1.30 -15.26
C ARG A 66 -5.46 2.69 -15.67
N LYS A 67 -4.73 2.83 -16.78
CA LYS A 67 -4.36 4.11 -17.37
C LYS A 67 -5.61 4.97 -17.64
N ASN A 68 -6.59 4.41 -18.32
CA ASN A 68 -7.82 5.13 -18.66
C ASN A 68 -8.61 5.55 -17.40
N LEU A 69 -8.64 4.73 -16.36
CA LEU A 69 -9.25 5.08 -15.07
C LEU A 69 -8.56 6.26 -14.39
N ILE A 70 -7.23 6.31 -14.42
CA ILE A 70 -6.43 7.42 -13.89
C ILE A 70 -6.64 8.69 -14.71
N GLU A 71 -6.54 8.61 -16.04
CA GLU A 71 -6.69 9.78 -16.91
C GLU A 71 -8.10 10.38 -16.84
N LYS A 72 -9.11 9.54 -16.71
CA LYS A 72 -10.51 9.98 -16.51
C LYS A 72 -10.82 10.33 -15.05
N ASN A 73 -9.81 10.38 -14.19
CA ASN A 73 -9.91 10.81 -12.80
C ASN A 73 -10.92 9.99 -11.98
N LYS A 74 -10.96 8.66 -12.16
CA LYS A 74 -11.93 7.79 -11.46
C LYS A 74 -11.39 7.18 -10.17
N ILE A 75 -10.10 6.83 -10.12
CA ILE A 75 -9.49 6.23 -8.92
C ILE A 75 -9.18 7.34 -7.90
N ASP A 76 -9.78 7.24 -6.72
CA ASP A 76 -9.58 8.20 -5.64
C ASP A 76 -8.57 7.72 -4.58
N THR A 77 -8.73 6.46 -4.13
CA THR A 77 -7.90 5.91 -3.06
C THR A 77 -7.66 4.43 -3.31
N ILE A 78 -6.47 3.97 -2.97
CA ILE A 78 -6.06 2.57 -2.95
C ILE A 78 -5.60 2.23 -1.53
N ILE A 79 -6.15 1.15 -0.97
CA ILE A 79 -5.85 0.70 0.40
C ILE A 79 -5.36 -0.74 0.31
N GLY A 80 -4.10 -0.99 0.65
CA GLY A 80 -3.53 -2.33 0.77
C GLY A 80 -3.96 -2.98 2.08
N LEU A 81 -4.51 -4.18 2.00
CA LEU A 81 -4.94 -4.95 3.17
C LEU A 81 -3.95 -6.05 3.52
N PRO A 82 -3.93 -6.53 4.77
CA PRO A 82 -3.12 -7.66 5.17
C PRO A 82 -3.42 -8.92 4.32
N ALA A 83 -2.40 -9.73 4.07
CA ALA A 83 -2.61 -11.09 3.55
C ALA A 83 -3.45 -11.93 4.52
N ASN A 84 -4.01 -13.02 4.07
CA ASN A 84 -4.83 -13.93 4.89
C ASN A 84 -6.00 -13.26 5.64
N ILE A 85 -6.55 -12.18 5.11
CA ILE A 85 -7.73 -11.51 5.71
C ILE A 85 -9.05 -12.18 5.30
N PHE A 86 -9.07 -12.86 4.16
CA PHE A 86 -10.24 -13.58 3.66
C PHE A 86 -10.09 -15.09 3.80
N TYR A 87 -11.21 -15.76 4.06
CA TYR A 87 -11.23 -17.23 4.10
C TYR A 87 -10.93 -17.82 2.71
N GLY A 88 -10.15 -18.88 2.69
CA GLY A 88 -9.85 -19.65 1.47
C GLY A 88 -8.77 -19.04 0.56
N THR A 89 -8.19 -17.90 0.90
CA THR A 89 -7.07 -17.32 0.15
C THR A 89 -6.06 -16.64 1.05
N GLY A 90 -4.76 -16.88 0.79
CA GLY A 90 -3.65 -16.19 1.45
C GLY A 90 -3.18 -14.95 0.70
N ILE A 91 -3.81 -14.63 -0.44
CA ILE A 91 -3.35 -13.54 -1.31
C ILE A 91 -3.67 -12.18 -0.68
N PRO A 92 -2.72 -11.23 -0.66
CA PRO A 92 -3.02 -9.87 -0.25
C PRO A 92 -4.02 -9.24 -1.22
N THR A 93 -4.96 -8.49 -0.67
CA THR A 93 -6.01 -7.79 -1.41
C THR A 93 -5.93 -6.29 -1.18
N ILE A 94 -6.63 -5.55 -2.01
CA ILE A 94 -6.77 -4.10 -1.89
C ILE A 94 -8.25 -3.71 -1.85
N ILE A 95 -8.53 -2.56 -1.28
CA ILE A 95 -9.77 -1.82 -1.52
C ILE A 95 -9.43 -0.68 -2.48
N MET A 96 -10.14 -0.61 -3.60
CA MET A 96 -10.06 0.52 -4.51
C MET A 96 -11.32 1.37 -4.38
N VAL A 97 -11.13 2.67 -4.11
CA VAL A 97 -12.21 3.65 -4.00
C VAL A 97 -12.27 4.43 -5.31
N LEU A 98 -13.42 4.41 -5.96
CA LEU A 98 -13.68 5.12 -7.20
C LEU A 98 -14.79 6.15 -7.00
N LYS A 99 -14.70 7.27 -7.72
CA LYS A 99 -15.70 8.34 -7.71
C LYS A 99 -15.99 8.79 -9.13
N GLN A 100 -17.27 9.04 -9.45
CA GLN A 100 -17.66 9.54 -10.78
C GLN A 100 -17.16 10.97 -11.01
N LYS A 101 -17.28 11.84 -10.01
CA LYS A 101 -16.79 13.22 -10.07
C LYS A 101 -15.75 13.46 -8.98
N ARG A 102 -14.63 14.04 -9.37
CA ARG A 102 -13.56 14.46 -8.48
C ARG A 102 -13.04 15.82 -8.91
N THR A 103 -12.67 16.64 -7.95
CA THR A 103 -12.06 17.96 -8.17
C THR A 103 -10.53 17.88 -8.19
N ASN A 104 -9.96 16.99 -7.40
CA ASN A 104 -8.53 16.69 -7.34
C ASN A 104 -8.17 15.55 -8.31
N THR A 105 -6.91 15.51 -8.75
CA THR A 105 -6.41 14.51 -9.71
C THR A 105 -5.40 13.54 -9.10
N ASP A 106 -4.98 13.78 -7.85
CA ASP A 106 -4.10 12.91 -7.10
C ASP A 106 -4.80 11.63 -6.63
N VAL A 107 -4.04 10.62 -6.30
CA VAL A 107 -4.53 9.37 -5.72
C VAL A 107 -3.92 9.18 -4.34
N LEU A 108 -4.76 8.89 -3.34
CA LEU A 108 -4.28 8.50 -2.03
C LEU A 108 -3.93 7.01 -2.05
N ILE A 109 -2.70 6.67 -1.68
CA ILE A 109 -2.24 5.29 -1.54
C ILE A 109 -1.98 5.03 -0.06
N VAL A 110 -2.59 3.98 0.48
CA VAL A 110 -2.51 3.59 1.89
C VAL A 110 -1.99 2.16 1.98
N ASP A 111 -0.95 1.94 2.76
CA ASP A 111 -0.47 0.61 3.13
C ASP A 111 -0.95 0.24 4.54
N ALA A 112 -2.06 -0.47 4.62
CA ALA A 112 -2.59 -1.01 5.86
C ALA A 112 -2.22 -2.51 6.06
N SER A 113 -1.27 -3.03 5.29
CA SER A 113 -0.91 -4.46 5.28
C SER A 113 -0.34 -4.98 6.60
N LYS A 114 0.22 -4.10 7.43
CA LYS A 114 0.84 -4.45 8.72
C LYS A 114 -0.07 -4.28 9.95
N GLY A 115 -1.24 -3.64 9.78
CA GLY A 115 -2.19 -3.38 10.87
C GLY A 115 -3.16 -4.54 11.06
N TYR A 116 -2.81 -5.57 11.82
CA TYR A 116 -3.70 -6.70 12.10
C TYR A 116 -3.31 -7.46 13.37
N ILE A 117 -4.21 -8.35 13.81
CA ILE A 117 -3.92 -9.41 14.78
C ILE A 117 -4.12 -10.78 14.14
N LYS A 118 -3.46 -11.80 14.66
CA LYS A 118 -3.69 -13.18 14.25
C LYS A 118 -4.93 -13.75 14.94
N GLU A 119 -5.83 -14.34 14.17
CA GLU A 119 -6.99 -15.08 14.65
C GLU A 119 -6.97 -16.47 14.00
N GLY A 120 -6.31 -17.43 14.66
CA GLY A 120 -6.06 -18.76 14.10
C GLY A 120 -5.13 -18.69 12.86
N LYS A 121 -5.63 -19.15 11.72
CA LYS A 121 -4.90 -19.11 10.44
C LYS A 121 -5.05 -17.79 9.68
N ASN A 122 -6.00 -16.95 10.06
CA ASN A 122 -6.33 -15.71 9.38
C ASN A 122 -5.78 -14.49 10.12
N ASN A 123 -5.69 -13.40 9.39
CA ASN A 123 -5.42 -12.08 9.95
C ASN A 123 -6.74 -11.30 10.07
N LYS A 124 -6.86 -10.49 11.10
CA LYS A 124 -8.06 -9.71 11.39
C LYS A 124 -7.69 -8.27 11.71
N LEU A 125 -8.38 -7.33 11.08
CA LEU A 125 -8.27 -5.92 11.41
C LEU A 125 -8.95 -5.63 12.75
N ARG A 126 -8.25 -4.92 13.64
CA ARG A 126 -8.85 -4.39 14.87
C ARG A 126 -9.67 -3.16 14.56
N ALA A 127 -10.52 -2.77 15.48
CA ALA A 127 -11.27 -1.51 15.38
C ALA A 127 -10.33 -0.29 15.23
N SER A 128 -9.16 -0.31 15.89
CA SER A 128 -8.12 0.72 15.77
C SER A 128 -7.52 0.78 14.37
N ASP A 129 -7.27 -0.38 13.73
CA ASP A 129 -6.71 -0.46 12.38
C ASP A 129 -7.71 0.08 11.36
N ILE A 130 -8.98 -0.31 11.49
CA ILE A 130 -10.08 0.22 10.65
C ILE A 130 -10.23 1.73 10.84
N LYS A 131 -10.21 2.19 12.11
CA LYS A 131 -10.31 3.63 12.40
C LYS A 131 -9.15 4.41 11.78
N LYS A 132 -7.92 3.91 11.88
CA LYS A 132 -6.75 4.54 11.27
C LYS A 132 -6.91 4.67 9.75
N ILE A 133 -7.36 3.61 9.06
CA ILE A 133 -7.66 3.66 7.62
C ILE A 133 -8.69 4.74 7.32
N VAL A 134 -9.82 4.73 8.03
CA VAL A 134 -10.92 5.68 7.80
C VAL A 134 -10.47 7.13 8.06
N ASP A 135 -9.74 7.38 9.14
CA ASP A 135 -9.24 8.71 9.49
C ASP A 135 -8.31 9.26 8.39
N VAL A 136 -7.34 8.46 7.93
CA VAL A 136 -6.40 8.83 6.87
C VAL A 136 -7.11 9.06 5.54
N VAL A 137 -8.04 8.21 5.17
CA VAL A 137 -8.83 8.36 3.93
C VAL A 137 -9.71 9.60 3.99
N THR A 138 -10.34 9.87 5.12
CA THR A 138 -11.23 11.03 5.31
C THR A 138 -10.45 12.34 5.28
N ARG A 139 -9.31 12.40 5.94
CA ARG A 139 -8.44 13.60 5.97
C ARG A 139 -7.59 13.73 4.71
N ARG A 140 -7.44 12.64 3.94
CA ARG A 140 -6.63 12.58 2.75
C ARG A 140 -5.19 13.04 3.01
N GLU A 141 -4.56 12.49 4.03
CA GLU A 141 -3.23 12.92 4.50
C GLU A 141 -2.14 11.88 4.17
N SER A 142 -0.93 12.39 3.96
CA SER A 142 0.27 11.56 3.87
C SER A 142 0.82 11.32 5.29
N VAL A 143 0.98 10.06 5.66
CA VAL A 143 1.53 9.61 6.93
C VAL A 143 2.76 8.75 6.64
N ASP A 144 3.87 9.06 7.26
CA ASP A 144 5.12 8.33 7.05
C ASP A 144 4.92 6.82 7.22
N LYS A 145 5.52 6.03 6.31
CA LYS A 145 5.44 4.55 6.25
C LYS A 145 4.01 3.96 6.19
N TYR A 146 2.99 4.78 5.95
CA TYR A 146 1.61 4.33 5.98
C TYR A 146 0.75 4.81 4.81
N SER A 147 0.85 6.08 4.42
CA SER A 147 0.05 6.63 3.33
C SER A 147 0.75 7.77 2.61
N ARG A 148 0.42 7.95 1.33
CA ARG A 148 0.93 9.04 0.53
C ARG A 148 -0.11 9.50 -0.48
N VAL A 149 -0.26 10.82 -0.60
CA VAL A 149 -1.00 11.45 -1.69
C VAL A 149 -0.05 11.58 -2.88
N VAL A 150 -0.36 10.91 -3.96
CA VAL A 150 0.48 10.79 -5.16
C VAL A 150 -0.15 11.57 -6.31
N SER A 151 0.63 12.43 -6.94
CA SER A 151 0.16 13.20 -8.08
C SER A 151 -0.07 12.31 -9.32
N ARG A 152 -0.99 12.73 -10.19
CA ARG A 152 -1.21 12.01 -11.46
C ARG A 152 0.04 12.00 -12.36
N ASP A 153 0.85 13.04 -12.31
CA ASP A 153 2.06 13.11 -13.12
C ASP A 153 3.11 12.09 -12.65
N GLU A 154 3.29 11.93 -11.35
CA GLU A 154 4.14 10.87 -10.81
C GLU A 154 3.62 9.46 -11.17
N ILE A 155 2.29 9.26 -11.20
CA ILE A 155 1.71 7.98 -11.64
C ILE A 155 1.99 7.73 -13.13
N ARG A 156 1.94 8.77 -13.97
CA ARG A 156 2.29 8.70 -15.40
C ARG A 156 3.77 8.32 -15.60
N GLU A 157 4.67 8.96 -14.85
CA GLU A 157 6.12 8.67 -14.85
C GLU A 157 6.41 7.21 -14.46
N ASN A 158 5.56 6.62 -13.63
CA ASN A 158 5.61 5.21 -13.23
C ASN A 158 4.80 4.27 -14.15
N ASP A 159 4.52 4.66 -15.40
CA ASP A 159 3.75 3.86 -16.37
C ASP A 159 2.38 3.38 -15.83
N TYR A 160 1.72 4.21 -15.05
CA TYR A 160 0.44 3.90 -14.39
C TYR A 160 0.49 2.65 -13.51
N ASN A 161 1.67 2.28 -13.05
CA ASN A 161 1.87 1.22 -12.09
C ASN A 161 1.53 1.75 -10.69
N LEU A 162 0.49 1.18 -10.07
CA LEU A 162 -0.03 1.60 -8.77
C LEU A 162 0.41 0.67 -7.63
N ASN A 163 1.49 -0.11 -7.84
CA ASN A 163 2.01 -1.00 -6.79
C ASN A 163 2.41 -0.19 -5.55
N ILE A 164 1.77 -0.51 -4.41
CA ILE A 164 1.85 0.28 -3.18
C ILE A 164 3.29 0.55 -2.72
N PRO A 165 4.22 -0.45 -2.70
CA PRO A 165 5.59 -0.22 -2.25
C PRO A 165 6.39 0.80 -3.10
N ARG A 166 5.92 1.16 -4.29
CA ARG A 166 6.56 2.22 -5.09
C ARG A 166 6.34 3.62 -4.50
N TYR A 167 5.27 3.78 -3.74
CA TYR A 167 4.82 5.09 -3.24
C TYR A 167 4.87 5.18 -1.72
N VAL A 168 4.66 4.07 -1.03
CA VAL A 168 4.68 3.97 0.43
C VAL A 168 5.69 2.90 0.82
N ASP A 169 6.85 3.32 1.29
CA ASP A 169 7.84 2.39 1.83
C ASP A 169 7.53 2.13 3.30
N SER A 170 6.80 1.05 3.54
CA SER A 170 6.47 0.58 4.88
C SER A 170 7.53 -0.39 5.45
N SER A 171 8.67 -0.57 4.78
CA SER A 171 9.75 -1.42 5.28
C SER A 171 10.28 -0.88 6.61
N GLU A 172 10.68 -1.80 7.47
CA GLU A 172 11.49 -1.43 8.63
C GLU A 172 12.86 -0.97 8.11
N ALA A 173 13.46 -0.01 8.81
CA ALA A 173 14.82 0.37 8.49
C ALA A 173 15.70 -0.89 8.50
N ALA A 174 16.53 -1.06 7.48
CA ALA A 174 17.47 -2.17 7.46
C ALA A 174 18.30 -2.13 8.74
N GLU A 175 18.28 -3.21 9.51
CA GLU A 175 19.18 -3.33 10.65
C GLU A 175 20.63 -3.28 10.11
N SER A 176 21.39 -2.29 10.56
CA SER A 176 22.81 -2.23 10.26
C SER A 176 23.54 -3.16 11.24
N TRP A 177 24.13 -4.20 10.72
CA TRP A 177 24.95 -5.11 11.52
C TRP A 177 26.41 -4.68 11.43
N ASP A 178 26.99 -4.32 12.59
CA ASP A 178 28.43 -4.13 12.65
C ASP A 178 29.13 -5.51 12.66
N ILE A 179 29.78 -5.81 11.52
CA ILE A 179 30.45 -7.10 11.33
C ILE A 179 31.64 -7.25 12.30
N PHE A 180 32.35 -6.16 12.60
CA PHE A 180 33.48 -6.19 13.52
C PHE A 180 33.01 -6.49 14.94
N ALA A 181 32.00 -5.79 15.43
CA ALA A 181 31.41 -6.04 16.74
C ALA A 181 30.89 -7.48 16.86
N SER A 182 30.24 -7.99 15.78
CA SER A 182 29.73 -9.38 15.75
C SER A 182 30.83 -10.43 15.78
N MET A 183 32.00 -10.17 15.19
CA MET A 183 33.12 -11.13 15.12
C MET A 183 34.07 -11.04 16.32
N PHE A 184 34.33 -9.86 16.82
CA PHE A 184 35.38 -9.59 17.81
C PHE A 184 34.82 -9.14 19.16
N GLY A 185 33.51 -8.90 19.23
CA GLY A 185 32.82 -8.39 20.42
C GLY A 185 32.95 -6.88 20.56
N GLY A 186 32.21 -6.33 21.51
CA GLY A 186 32.06 -4.91 21.73
C GLY A 186 30.75 -4.37 21.17
N LEU A 187 30.42 -3.14 21.56
CA LEU A 187 29.25 -2.41 21.07
C LEU A 187 29.72 -1.17 20.32
N PRO A 188 29.22 -0.90 19.11
CA PRO A 188 29.55 0.33 18.41
C PRO A 188 29.16 1.56 19.24
N ALA A 189 30.11 2.48 19.42
CA ALA A 189 29.85 3.71 20.19
C ALA A 189 28.69 4.54 19.60
N SER A 190 28.50 4.47 18.26
CA SER A 190 27.39 5.10 17.56
C SER A 190 26.02 4.58 18.00
N GLU A 191 25.86 3.27 18.22
CA GLU A 191 24.59 2.68 18.70
C GLU A 191 24.29 3.09 20.15
N ILE A 192 25.34 3.15 21.00
CA ILE A 192 25.19 3.65 22.36
C ILE A 192 24.80 5.13 22.36
N ASP A 193 25.37 5.91 21.44
CA ASP A 193 25.09 7.34 21.34
C ASP A 193 23.69 7.64 20.78
N GLU A 194 23.02 6.70 20.10
CA GLU A 194 21.60 6.84 19.71
C GLU A 194 20.66 6.93 20.92
N LEU A 195 21.02 6.42 22.07
CA LEU A 195 20.25 6.48 23.31
C LEU A 195 20.36 7.84 24.04
N LYS A 196 20.46 8.93 23.28
CA LYS A 196 20.69 10.30 23.78
C LYS A 196 19.72 10.75 24.87
N GLU A 197 18.46 10.34 24.79
CA GLU A 197 17.43 10.71 25.76
C GLU A 197 17.75 10.14 27.14
N TYR A 198 18.27 8.92 27.20
CA TYR A 198 18.68 8.28 28.47
C TYR A 198 19.92 8.94 29.03
N TRP A 199 20.91 9.26 28.21
CA TRP A 199 22.13 9.93 28.66
C TRP A 199 21.87 11.36 29.11
N THR A 200 20.85 12.01 28.55
CA THR A 200 20.43 13.34 29.00
C THR A 200 19.72 13.28 30.37
N ALA A 201 18.88 12.28 30.57
CA ALA A 201 18.17 12.09 31.84
C ALA A 201 19.08 11.59 32.96
N PHE A 202 20.10 10.78 32.64
CA PHE A 202 21.04 10.16 33.58
C PHE A 202 22.49 10.31 33.10
N PRO A 203 23.13 11.48 33.29
CA PRO A 203 24.44 11.78 32.65
C PRO A 203 25.59 10.83 33.04
N ALA A 204 25.58 10.27 34.26
CA ALA A 204 26.60 9.32 34.72
C ALA A 204 26.40 7.92 34.17
N LEU A 205 25.17 7.55 33.79
CA LEU A 205 24.79 6.18 33.46
C LEU A 205 25.59 5.59 32.31
N ARG A 206 25.90 6.42 31.26
CA ARG A 206 26.69 5.96 30.12
C ARG A 206 28.09 5.50 30.55
N SER A 207 28.78 6.29 31.38
CA SER A 207 30.14 5.95 31.87
C SER A 207 30.14 4.82 32.90
N ASP A 208 29.02 4.62 33.58
CA ASP A 208 28.88 3.56 34.58
C ASP A 208 28.59 2.20 33.92
N LEU A 209 27.95 2.21 32.74
CA LEU A 209 27.58 0.98 32.04
C LEU A 209 28.57 0.60 30.92
N PHE A 210 29.24 1.55 30.29
CA PHE A 210 30.09 1.30 29.14
C PHE A 210 31.49 1.87 29.32
N GLU A 211 32.48 1.04 29.08
CA GLU A 211 33.89 1.38 29.06
C GLU A 211 34.37 1.46 27.60
N ASN A 212 34.97 2.60 27.20
CA ASN A 212 35.48 2.76 25.85
C ASN A 212 36.71 1.86 25.64
N THR A 213 36.63 0.93 24.71
CA THR A 213 37.74 0.04 24.32
C THR A 213 38.57 0.67 23.20
N SER A 214 37.92 1.46 22.35
CA SER A 214 38.54 2.26 21.30
C SER A 214 37.72 3.52 21.02
N SER A 215 38.09 4.31 20.01
CA SER A 215 37.29 5.46 19.59
C SER A 215 35.93 5.08 19.00
N GLU A 216 35.78 3.84 18.53
CA GLU A 216 34.60 3.38 17.79
C GLU A 216 33.80 2.31 18.54
N TYR A 217 34.39 1.66 19.56
CA TYR A 217 33.75 0.56 20.31
C TYR A 217 33.84 0.72 21.82
N CYS A 218 32.78 0.28 22.47
CA CYS A 218 32.67 0.17 23.93
C CYS A 218 32.54 -1.30 24.36
N LYS A 219 32.84 -1.56 25.65
CA LYS A 219 32.69 -2.85 26.29
C LYS A 219 31.70 -2.74 27.43
#